data_e71e1257e655d0a8eeade3b8e4169b71
#
_entry.id   e71e1257e655d0a8eeade3b8e4169b71
#
_cell.length_a   1.000
_cell.length_b   1.000
_cell.length_c   1.000
_cell.angle_alpha   90.00
_cell.angle_beta   90.00
_cell.angle_gamma   90.00
#
_symmetry.space_group_name_H-M   'P 1'
#
loop_
_entity.id
_entity.type
_entity.pdbx_description
1 polymer ?
#
loop_
_entity_poly.entity_id
_entity_poly.type
_entity_poly.pdbx_seq_one_letter_code
_entity_poly.pdbx_strand_id
1 'polypeptide(L)'
;MEIKRISIIIPVYNSENTLRTCLDSILAQTMTDYECLLIDDGSTDSSGRICDEYAVKDERFRVFHKENGGVSSARNVGLENARGSWITFCDSDDRVSNEWLANMLQSDAECDLVVQGFSTPMEYEPLNSEINHFCVYSGPIKDGLILLLQRHILGYLWVKLFKSSIIRNHHIKFDKNIFLQEDELFILSYAKYCNSMTAIEKIGYFYNPPIENKYKRVRNRIYLTKMLFQMSAELYGEDVNPLVDYYINYYTDAVMDLYAEKSIQRKKSLLEYRKTVGRRILRSRLFFLSKYLILIDKPCNIASLLLDIHVSFKKLTK
;
A
#
# COMPACT_ATOMS: atom_id res chain seq x y z
N MET A 1 -5.27 -28.10 16.41
CA MET A 1 -4.31 -26.99 16.29
C MET A 1 -4.93 -25.77 16.91
N GLU A 2 -4.25 -25.16 17.83
CA GLU A 2 -4.69 -23.89 18.46
C GLU A 2 -4.71 -22.79 17.41
N ILE A 3 -5.82 -22.07 17.29
CA ILE A 3 -5.95 -20.96 16.34
C ILE A 3 -5.23 -19.77 16.94
N LYS A 4 -4.10 -19.38 16.37
CA LYS A 4 -3.39 -18.17 16.79
C LYS A 4 -4.24 -16.93 16.52
N ARG A 5 -4.12 -15.92 17.36
CA ARG A 5 -4.90 -14.70 17.21
C ARG A 5 -4.39 -13.83 16.05
N ILE A 6 -3.08 -13.72 15.89
CA ILE A 6 -2.47 -12.93 14.80
C ILE A 6 -1.46 -13.77 14.01
N SER A 7 -1.47 -13.63 12.68
CA SER A 7 -0.38 -14.02 11.80
C SER A 7 0.37 -12.77 11.33
N ILE A 8 1.68 -12.71 11.59
CA ILE A 8 2.60 -11.70 11.09
C ILE A 8 3.25 -12.25 9.83
N ILE A 9 3.16 -11.56 8.71
CA ILE A 9 3.80 -11.97 7.45
C ILE A 9 4.98 -11.05 7.18
N ILE A 10 6.18 -11.64 7.09
CA ILE A 10 7.44 -10.93 6.83
C ILE A 10 8.04 -11.45 5.53
N PRO A 11 7.93 -10.69 4.41
CA PRO A 11 8.69 -11.00 3.20
C PRO A 11 10.16 -10.69 3.44
N VAL A 12 11.05 -11.63 3.09
CA VAL A 12 12.48 -11.50 3.28
C VAL A 12 13.18 -11.68 1.94
N TYR A 13 14.03 -10.71 1.57
CA TYR A 13 14.92 -10.83 0.41
C TYR A 13 16.16 -9.97 0.60
N ASN A 14 17.33 -10.62 0.74
CA ASN A 14 18.63 -9.97 0.89
C ASN A 14 18.64 -8.88 2.00
N SER A 15 18.19 -9.25 3.19
CA SER A 15 18.01 -8.35 4.35
C SER A 15 18.92 -8.71 5.52
N GLU A 16 20.06 -9.39 5.29
CA GLU A 16 20.93 -9.90 6.35
C GLU A 16 21.37 -8.85 7.39
N ASN A 17 21.46 -7.58 6.98
CA ASN A 17 21.90 -6.48 7.83
C ASN A 17 20.82 -5.96 8.80
N THR A 18 19.54 -6.12 8.47
CA THR A 18 18.39 -5.55 9.22
C THR A 18 17.52 -6.62 9.86
N LEU A 19 17.45 -7.80 9.25
CA LEU A 19 16.53 -8.86 9.60
C LEU A 19 16.56 -9.27 11.08
N ARG A 20 17.76 -9.35 11.70
CA ARG A 20 17.87 -9.69 13.13
C ARG A 20 17.21 -8.65 14.02
N THR A 21 17.38 -7.36 13.72
CA THR A 21 16.74 -6.27 14.48
C THR A 21 15.21 -6.35 14.35
N CYS A 22 14.72 -6.62 13.16
CA CYS A 22 13.31 -6.84 12.91
C CYS A 22 12.77 -8.03 13.74
N LEU A 23 13.39 -9.20 13.62
CA LEU A 23 12.92 -10.42 14.27
C LEU A 23 13.04 -10.38 15.79
N ASP A 24 14.09 -9.74 16.34
CA ASP A 24 14.21 -9.53 17.78
C ASP A 24 13.09 -8.63 18.32
N SER A 25 12.67 -7.62 17.56
CA SER A 25 11.53 -6.76 17.96
C SER A 25 10.19 -7.50 17.93
N ILE A 26 10.02 -8.47 17.02
CA ILE A 26 8.86 -9.36 16.99
C ILE A 26 8.93 -10.36 18.15
N LEU A 27 10.08 -10.91 18.44
CA LEU A 27 10.27 -11.85 19.55
C LEU A 27 9.95 -11.22 20.92
N ALA A 28 10.21 -9.92 21.06
CA ALA A 28 10.00 -9.13 22.26
C ALA A 28 8.53 -8.68 22.48
N GLN A 29 7.58 -9.11 21.65
CA GLN A 29 6.18 -8.72 21.82
C GLN A 29 5.61 -9.18 23.15
N THR A 30 4.92 -8.28 23.88
CA THR A 30 4.24 -8.59 25.15
C THR A 30 3.06 -9.54 24.95
N MET A 31 2.39 -9.46 23.81
CA MET A 31 1.38 -10.43 23.39
C MET A 31 2.05 -11.65 22.78
N THR A 32 1.73 -12.85 23.28
CA THR A 32 2.38 -14.11 22.85
C THR A 32 1.55 -14.96 21.90
N ASP A 33 0.24 -14.67 21.76
CA ASP A 33 -0.68 -15.43 20.91
C ASP A 33 -0.61 -14.99 19.44
N TYR A 34 0.57 -15.21 18.81
CA TYR A 34 0.81 -14.95 17.39
C TYR A 34 1.64 -16.05 16.75
N GLU A 35 1.63 -16.11 15.44
CA GLU A 35 2.63 -16.77 14.61
C GLU A 35 3.33 -15.75 13.72
N CYS A 36 4.58 -15.99 13.37
CA CYS A 36 5.38 -15.18 12.48
C CYS A 36 5.82 -16.02 11.28
N LEU A 37 5.38 -15.62 10.09
CA LEU A 37 5.65 -16.31 8.82
C LEU A 37 6.78 -15.57 8.11
N LEU A 38 7.97 -16.16 8.09
CA LEU A 38 9.15 -15.65 7.40
C LEU A 38 9.16 -16.23 5.98
N ILE A 39 8.94 -15.40 4.99
CA ILE A 39 8.89 -15.83 3.60
C ILE A 39 10.16 -15.39 2.89
N ASP A 40 11.15 -16.27 2.85
CA ASP A 40 12.40 -16.05 2.14
C ASP A 40 12.18 -16.20 0.63
N ASP A 41 12.17 -15.08 -0.05
CA ASP A 41 11.93 -14.95 -1.49
C ASP A 41 13.21 -15.21 -2.32
N GLY A 42 13.94 -16.26 -1.97
CA GLY A 42 15.16 -16.68 -2.69
C GLY A 42 16.34 -15.76 -2.41
N SER A 43 16.59 -15.42 -1.15
CA SER A 43 17.77 -14.63 -0.75
C SER A 43 19.08 -15.33 -1.13
N THR A 44 20.05 -14.53 -1.53
CA THR A 44 21.41 -14.98 -1.91
C THR A 44 22.47 -14.63 -0.85
N ASP A 45 22.07 -13.88 0.17
CA ASP A 45 22.86 -13.53 1.34
C ASP A 45 22.54 -14.45 2.53
N SER A 46 22.90 -14.06 3.76
CA SER A 46 22.64 -14.86 4.96
C SER A 46 21.18 -14.82 5.46
N SER A 47 20.27 -14.12 4.78
CA SER A 47 18.88 -13.93 5.27
C SER A 47 18.12 -15.24 5.47
N GLY A 48 18.21 -16.18 4.52
CA GLY A 48 17.56 -17.50 4.64
C GLY A 48 18.05 -18.25 5.89
N ARG A 49 19.37 -18.29 6.15
CA ARG A 49 19.95 -18.89 7.35
C ARG A 49 19.48 -18.20 8.63
N ILE A 50 19.37 -16.87 8.63
CA ILE A 50 18.84 -16.12 9.78
C ILE A 50 17.38 -16.53 10.05
N CYS A 51 16.55 -16.67 9.02
CA CYS A 51 15.16 -17.15 9.18
C CYS A 51 15.13 -18.53 9.89
N ASP A 52 15.95 -19.49 9.45
CA ASP A 52 16.02 -20.82 10.04
C ASP A 52 16.47 -20.77 11.52
N GLU A 53 17.44 -19.95 11.85
CA GLU A 53 17.91 -19.74 13.23
C GLU A 53 16.75 -19.30 14.14
N TYR A 54 15.88 -18.38 13.69
CA TYR A 54 14.74 -17.93 14.49
C TYR A 54 13.64 -18.96 14.59
N ALA A 55 13.40 -19.77 13.55
CA ALA A 55 12.44 -20.85 13.61
C ALA A 55 12.87 -21.99 14.59
N VAL A 56 14.18 -22.21 14.75
CA VAL A 56 14.72 -23.11 15.76
C VAL A 56 14.64 -22.50 17.17
N LYS A 57 14.81 -21.19 17.28
CA LYS A 57 14.81 -20.44 18.56
C LYS A 57 13.43 -20.34 19.20
N ASP A 58 12.37 -20.21 18.38
CA ASP A 58 11.00 -20.02 18.87
C ASP A 58 9.97 -20.64 17.91
N GLU A 59 9.12 -21.51 18.41
CA GLU A 59 8.10 -22.25 17.63
C GLU A 59 7.03 -21.36 16.98
N ARG A 60 6.91 -20.10 17.39
CA ARG A 60 6.00 -19.13 16.77
C ARG A 60 6.48 -18.71 15.38
N PHE A 61 7.77 -18.90 15.06
CA PHE A 61 8.37 -18.55 13.78
C PHE A 61 8.30 -19.76 12.84
N ARG A 62 7.80 -19.54 11.63
CA ARG A 62 7.69 -20.53 10.56
C ARG A 62 8.34 -19.99 9.30
N VAL A 63 9.23 -20.75 8.70
CA VAL A 63 9.98 -20.33 7.50
C VAL A 63 9.43 -21.01 6.26
N PHE A 64 9.39 -20.27 5.16
CA PHE A 64 9.04 -20.74 3.84
C PHE A 64 10.07 -20.21 2.83
N HIS A 65 10.95 -21.06 2.37
CA HIS A 65 11.89 -20.74 1.29
C HIS A 65 11.23 -20.95 -0.07
N LYS A 66 11.43 -20.04 -0.99
CA LYS A 66 10.91 -20.11 -2.36
C LYS A 66 11.86 -19.46 -3.37
N GLU A 67 11.71 -19.78 -4.63
CA GLU A 67 12.37 -19.03 -5.71
C GLU A 67 11.89 -17.58 -5.73
N ASN A 68 12.81 -16.66 -6.07
CA ASN A 68 12.48 -15.23 -6.12
C ASN A 68 11.32 -14.94 -7.07
N GLY A 69 10.28 -14.31 -6.56
CA GLY A 69 9.08 -13.93 -7.30
C GLY A 69 8.58 -12.52 -6.95
N GLY A 70 9.36 -11.78 -6.14
CA GLY A 70 9.05 -10.44 -5.68
C GLY A 70 8.12 -10.39 -4.47
N VAL A 71 8.05 -9.22 -3.83
CA VAL A 71 7.35 -8.98 -2.55
C VAL A 71 5.89 -9.43 -2.56
N SER A 72 5.14 -9.14 -3.64
CA SER A 72 3.76 -9.59 -3.83
C SER A 72 3.64 -11.13 -3.80
N SER A 73 4.59 -11.83 -4.41
CA SER A 73 4.64 -13.30 -4.39
C SER A 73 4.91 -13.83 -2.99
N ALA A 74 5.86 -13.26 -2.27
CA ALA A 74 6.18 -13.63 -0.90
C ALA A 74 5.00 -13.38 0.04
N ARG A 75 4.39 -12.21 0.00
CA ARG A 75 3.20 -11.89 0.80
C ARG A 75 2.04 -12.85 0.53
N ASN A 76 1.83 -13.27 -0.73
CA ASN A 76 0.78 -14.25 -1.06
C ASN A 76 1.05 -15.64 -0.43
N VAL A 77 2.30 -16.11 -0.41
CA VAL A 77 2.66 -17.34 0.30
C VAL A 77 2.34 -17.21 1.79
N GLY A 78 2.64 -16.04 2.39
CA GLY A 78 2.26 -15.73 3.77
C GLY A 78 0.75 -15.80 3.99
N LEU A 79 -0.05 -15.18 3.12
CA LEU A 79 -1.52 -15.21 3.20
C LEU A 79 -2.09 -16.64 3.10
N GLU A 80 -1.53 -17.47 2.24
CA GLU A 80 -1.96 -18.86 2.04
C GLU A 80 -1.66 -19.76 3.26
N ASN A 81 -0.60 -19.44 4.02
CA ASN A 81 -0.14 -20.22 5.15
C ASN A 81 -0.51 -19.63 6.52
N ALA A 82 -1.07 -18.44 6.56
CA ALA A 82 -1.53 -17.76 7.78
C ALA A 82 -2.68 -18.55 8.45
N ARG A 83 -2.61 -18.74 9.78
CA ARG A 83 -3.60 -19.45 10.58
C ARG A 83 -4.35 -18.55 11.54
N GLY A 84 -3.85 -17.33 11.77
CA GLY A 84 -4.42 -16.35 12.68
C GLY A 84 -5.82 -15.89 12.25
N SER A 85 -6.61 -15.45 13.21
CA SER A 85 -7.89 -14.77 12.99
C SER A 85 -7.67 -13.39 12.36
N TRP A 86 -6.51 -12.80 12.63
CA TRP A 86 -6.05 -11.55 12.11
C TRP A 86 -4.71 -11.70 11.38
N ILE A 87 -4.47 -10.84 10.41
CA ILE A 87 -3.22 -10.78 9.64
C ILE A 87 -2.66 -9.37 9.70
N THR A 88 -1.36 -9.26 9.91
CA THR A 88 -0.58 -8.05 9.74
C THR A 88 0.70 -8.35 8.96
N PHE A 89 1.38 -7.30 8.50
CA PHE A 89 2.63 -7.38 7.76
C PHE A 89 3.71 -6.63 8.51
N CYS A 90 4.97 -7.01 8.30
CA CYS A 90 6.13 -6.26 8.73
C CYS A 90 7.21 -6.40 7.67
N ASP A 91 7.86 -5.31 7.30
CA ASP A 91 8.97 -5.37 6.36
C ASP A 91 10.26 -5.76 7.09
N SER A 92 11.14 -6.51 6.44
CA SER A 92 12.35 -7.12 7.06
C SER A 92 13.44 -6.13 7.43
N ASP A 93 13.31 -4.86 7.04
CA ASP A 93 14.21 -3.75 7.33
C ASP A 93 13.68 -2.77 8.39
N ASP A 94 12.49 -3.05 8.92
CA ASP A 94 11.82 -2.25 9.94
C ASP A 94 11.87 -2.90 11.33
N ARG A 95 11.36 -2.20 12.33
CA ARG A 95 11.22 -2.70 13.71
C ARG A 95 9.91 -2.25 14.33
N VAL A 96 9.48 -2.95 15.38
CA VAL A 96 8.22 -2.67 16.08
C VAL A 96 8.44 -2.46 17.58
N SER A 97 7.51 -1.77 18.24
CA SER A 97 7.51 -1.68 19.71
C SER A 97 7.06 -3.01 20.33
N ASN A 98 7.44 -3.26 21.58
CA ASN A 98 7.04 -4.47 22.31
C ASN A 98 5.50 -4.60 22.46
N GLU A 99 4.77 -3.50 22.33
CA GLU A 99 3.31 -3.44 22.46
C GLU A 99 2.59 -3.35 21.09
N TRP A 100 3.31 -3.49 19.98
CA TRP A 100 2.74 -3.34 18.63
C TRP A 100 1.47 -4.16 18.42
N LEU A 101 1.53 -5.47 18.70
CA LEU A 101 0.37 -6.36 18.55
C LEU A 101 -0.71 -6.10 19.61
N ALA A 102 -0.30 -5.89 20.86
CA ALA A 102 -1.23 -5.64 21.96
C ALA A 102 -2.05 -4.37 21.73
N ASN A 103 -1.40 -3.30 21.24
CA ASN A 103 -2.08 -2.04 20.92
C ASN A 103 -3.18 -2.22 19.87
N MET A 104 -2.92 -2.98 18.79
CA MET A 104 -3.91 -3.21 17.73
C MET A 104 -5.11 -4.03 18.23
N LEU A 105 -4.91 -4.95 19.18
CA LEU A 105 -5.99 -5.77 19.71
C LEU A 105 -6.77 -5.14 20.86
N GLN A 106 -6.20 -4.14 21.56
CA GLN A 106 -6.91 -3.41 22.62
C GLN A 106 -8.13 -2.62 22.09
N SER A 107 -8.14 -2.32 20.81
CA SER A 107 -9.32 -1.79 20.15
C SER A 107 -10.37 -2.89 19.99
N ASP A 108 -10.92 -3.48 21.01
CA ASP A 108 -11.94 -4.57 21.01
C ASP A 108 -13.12 -4.32 20.06
N ALA A 109 -12.79 -3.63 19.01
CA ALA A 109 -13.68 -3.21 17.98
C ALA A 109 -14.15 -4.45 17.24
N GLU A 110 -15.45 -4.67 17.22
CA GLU A 110 -16.14 -5.43 16.19
C GLU A 110 -15.93 -4.80 14.81
N CYS A 111 -14.69 -4.31 14.52
CA CYS A 111 -14.34 -3.68 13.26
C CYS A 111 -13.64 -4.68 12.33
N ASP A 112 -13.62 -4.36 11.05
CA ASP A 112 -13.05 -5.23 10.03
C ASP A 112 -11.57 -4.89 9.75
N LEU A 113 -11.14 -3.68 10.09
CA LEU A 113 -9.78 -3.19 9.92
C LEU A 113 -9.37 -2.35 11.14
N VAL A 114 -8.22 -2.68 11.74
CA VAL A 114 -7.58 -1.82 12.75
C VAL A 114 -6.37 -1.14 12.14
N VAL A 115 -6.13 0.12 12.51
CA VAL A 115 -4.99 0.91 12.05
C VAL A 115 -4.32 1.56 13.24
N GLN A 116 -2.99 1.50 13.31
CA GLN A 116 -2.20 2.25 14.29
C GLN A 116 -1.26 3.23 13.61
N GLY A 117 -0.62 4.08 14.39
CA GLY A 117 0.38 5.01 13.89
C GLY A 117 1.77 4.41 13.77
N PHE A 118 2.65 5.16 13.13
CA PHE A 118 4.07 4.84 12.98
C PHE A 118 4.95 6.07 13.19
N SER A 119 6.23 5.83 13.41
CA SER A 119 7.27 6.85 13.50
C SER A 119 8.36 6.59 12.46
N THR A 120 8.95 7.68 11.95
CA THR A 120 10.15 7.64 11.10
C THR A 120 11.35 8.14 11.88
N PRO A 121 12.56 7.56 11.71
CA PRO A 121 13.78 8.06 12.35
C PRO A 121 14.12 9.47 11.87
N MET A 122 14.72 10.25 12.76
CA MET A 122 15.04 11.68 12.60
C MET A 122 16.16 12.01 11.61
N GLU A 123 16.79 11.05 10.98
CA GLU A 123 18.00 11.28 10.16
C GLU A 123 17.79 12.18 8.93
N TYR A 124 16.54 12.53 8.61
CA TYR A 124 16.20 13.32 7.41
C TYR A 124 15.69 14.75 7.69
N GLU A 125 15.52 15.13 8.97
CA GLU A 125 15.11 16.48 9.34
C GLU A 125 16.12 17.10 10.32
N PRO A 126 16.64 18.33 10.08
CA PRO A 126 17.64 18.97 10.94
C PRO A 126 17.08 19.49 12.27
N LEU A 127 15.83 19.24 12.60
CA LEU A 127 15.13 19.76 13.79
C LEU A 127 14.45 18.62 14.56
N ASN A 128 15.19 17.87 15.35
CA ASN A 128 14.79 17.14 16.57
C ASN A 128 13.30 16.74 16.78
N SER A 129 12.54 16.35 15.76
CA SER A 129 11.16 15.87 15.94
C SER A 129 10.92 14.57 15.21
N GLU A 130 10.62 13.51 15.96
CA GLU A 130 10.02 12.31 15.39
C GLU A 130 8.71 12.71 14.71
N ILE A 131 8.57 12.43 13.41
CA ILE A 131 7.31 12.63 12.72
C ILE A 131 6.42 11.44 13.03
N ASN A 132 5.48 11.65 13.93
CA ASN A 132 4.48 10.65 14.28
C ASN A 132 3.28 10.75 13.33
N HIS A 133 3.03 9.68 12.61
CA HIS A 133 1.90 9.55 11.70
C HIS A 133 0.82 8.71 12.36
N PHE A 134 -0.27 9.32 12.78
CA PHE A 134 -1.44 8.61 13.32
C PHE A 134 -2.74 9.36 13.02
N CYS A 135 -3.85 8.68 13.20
CA CYS A 135 -5.18 9.28 13.27
C CYS A 135 -6.02 8.52 14.31
N VAL A 136 -7.08 9.18 14.81
CA VAL A 136 -8.07 8.54 15.67
C VAL A 136 -9.38 8.52 14.92
N TYR A 137 -9.97 7.34 14.80
CA TYR A 137 -11.22 7.14 14.09
C TYR A 137 -11.89 5.83 14.52
N SER A 138 -13.21 5.81 14.59
CA SER A 138 -14.01 4.59 14.67
C SER A 138 -15.33 4.81 13.93
N GLY A 139 -15.60 3.99 12.92
CA GLY A 139 -16.79 4.14 12.10
C GLY A 139 -16.72 3.43 10.75
N PRO A 140 -17.55 3.86 9.78
CA PRO A 140 -17.62 3.26 8.46
C PRO A 140 -16.27 3.26 7.73
N ILE A 141 -15.95 2.14 7.06
CA ILE A 141 -14.67 1.98 6.33
C ILE A 141 -14.44 3.10 5.30
N LYS A 142 -15.49 3.53 4.60
CA LYS A 142 -15.39 4.52 3.53
C LYS A 142 -14.85 5.87 4.03
N ASP A 143 -15.37 6.36 5.15
CA ASP A 143 -14.93 7.63 5.75
C ASP A 143 -13.51 7.49 6.31
N GLY A 144 -13.22 6.32 6.91
CA GLY A 144 -11.89 6.00 7.42
C GLY A 144 -10.81 5.99 6.33
N LEU A 145 -11.07 5.44 5.14
CA LEU A 145 -10.13 5.44 4.02
C LEU A 145 -9.79 6.86 3.56
N ILE A 146 -10.77 7.78 3.56
CA ILE A 146 -10.52 9.20 3.23
C ILE A 146 -9.58 9.82 4.27
N LEU A 147 -9.83 9.55 5.55
CA LEU A 147 -8.96 10.03 6.62
C LEU A 147 -7.54 9.48 6.49
N LEU A 148 -7.37 8.17 6.21
CA LEU A 148 -6.06 7.56 6.00
C LEU A 148 -5.32 8.18 4.81
N LEU A 149 -6.03 8.51 3.72
CA LEU A 149 -5.47 9.21 2.57
C LEU A 149 -4.97 10.60 2.97
N GLN A 150 -5.80 11.39 3.68
CA GLN A 150 -5.46 12.75 4.13
C GLN A 150 -4.27 12.78 5.10
N ARG A 151 -4.08 11.70 5.85
CA ARG A 151 -2.96 11.52 6.80
C ARG A 151 -1.75 10.81 6.20
N HIS A 152 -1.76 10.51 4.90
CA HIS A 152 -0.69 9.78 4.21
C HIS A 152 -0.37 8.40 4.82
N ILE A 153 -1.40 7.73 5.38
CA ILE A 153 -1.27 6.41 6.03
C ILE A 153 -1.88 5.29 5.17
N LEU A 154 -2.65 5.65 4.12
CA LEU A 154 -3.43 4.69 3.36
C LEU A 154 -2.58 3.55 2.78
N GLY A 155 -1.44 3.86 2.15
CA GLY A 155 -0.61 2.89 1.43
C GLY A 155 0.21 1.93 2.30
N TYR A 156 0.25 2.08 3.62
CA TYR A 156 1.11 1.27 4.47
C TYR A 156 0.38 0.05 5.03
N LEU A 157 0.81 -1.17 4.67
CA LEU A 157 0.24 -2.43 5.16
C LEU A 157 0.56 -2.69 6.63
N TRP A 158 1.78 -2.42 7.03
CA TRP A 158 2.37 -2.79 8.31
C TRP A 158 1.81 -2.03 9.54
N VAL A 159 1.01 -0.98 9.33
CA VAL A 159 0.23 -0.33 10.40
C VAL A 159 -1.20 -0.88 10.51
N LYS A 160 -1.53 -1.92 9.76
CA LYS A 160 -2.90 -2.43 9.64
C LYS A 160 -3.02 -3.87 10.11
N LEU A 161 -4.16 -4.16 10.75
CA LEU A 161 -4.57 -5.49 11.17
C LEU A 161 -5.84 -5.86 10.42
N PHE A 162 -5.76 -6.91 9.61
CA PHE A 162 -6.80 -7.36 8.69
C PHE A 162 -7.49 -8.62 9.22
N LYS A 163 -8.83 -8.69 9.21
CA LYS A 163 -9.54 -9.95 9.48
C LYS A 163 -9.22 -11.00 8.42
N SER A 164 -8.68 -12.13 8.85
CA SER A 164 -8.33 -13.24 7.96
C SER A 164 -9.53 -13.80 7.20
N SER A 165 -10.71 -13.82 7.83
CA SER A 165 -11.94 -14.32 7.20
C SER A 165 -12.31 -13.53 5.95
N ILE A 166 -12.16 -12.20 5.96
CA ILE A 166 -12.43 -11.37 4.78
C ILE A 166 -11.46 -11.71 3.65
N ILE A 167 -10.16 -11.81 3.95
CA ILE A 167 -9.13 -12.16 2.95
C ILE A 167 -9.43 -13.54 2.33
N ARG A 168 -9.72 -14.54 3.15
CA ARG A 168 -9.96 -15.92 2.70
C ARG A 168 -11.26 -16.06 1.92
N ASN A 169 -12.38 -15.54 2.44
CA ASN A 169 -13.69 -15.66 1.83
C ASN A 169 -13.78 -14.99 0.45
N HIS A 170 -13.02 -13.92 0.26
CA HIS A 170 -13.03 -13.16 -0.99
C HIS A 170 -11.77 -13.38 -1.83
N HIS A 171 -10.90 -14.33 -1.45
CA HIS A 171 -9.68 -14.70 -2.19
C HIS A 171 -8.78 -13.51 -2.50
N ILE A 172 -8.66 -12.56 -1.56
CA ILE A 172 -7.89 -11.33 -1.76
C ILE A 172 -6.40 -11.68 -1.76
N LYS A 173 -5.70 -11.23 -2.83
CA LYS A 173 -4.27 -11.49 -3.05
C LYS A 173 -3.59 -10.26 -3.61
N PHE A 174 -2.27 -10.19 -3.44
CA PHE A 174 -1.43 -9.22 -4.14
C PHE A 174 -1.31 -9.61 -5.62
N ASP A 175 -1.39 -8.62 -6.51
CA ASP A 175 -1.12 -8.85 -7.94
C ASP A 175 0.41 -8.90 -8.17
N LYS A 176 0.90 -10.05 -8.61
CA LYS A 176 2.34 -10.31 -8.87
C LYS A 176 2.91 -9.48 -10.02
N ASN A 177 2.06 -8.87 -10.84
CA ASN A 177 2.47 -8.03 -11.96
C ASN A 177 2.62 -6.55 -11.56
N ILE A 178 2.29 -6.20 -10.31
CA ILE A 178 2.38 -4.84 -9.78
C ILE A 178 3.56 -4.79 -8.80
N PHE A 179 4.51 -3.88 -9.07
CA PHE A 179 5.76 -3.76 -8.32
C PHE A 179 5.86 -2.47 -7.51
N LEU A 180 4.81 -1.64 -7.51
CA LEU A 180 4.73 -0.40 -6.74
C LEU A 180 3.25 -0.11 -6.46
N GLN A 181 2.93 0.34 -5.24
CA GLN A 181 1.56 0.57 -4.76
C GLN A 181 0.68 -0.69 -4.79
N GLU A 182 1.27 -1.87 -4.83
CA GLU A 182 0.59 -3.15 -4.63
C GLU A 182 -0.15 -3.16 -3.29
N ASP A 183 0.37 -2.44 -2.32
CA ASP A 183 -0.17 -2.27 -0.97
C ASP A 183 -1.50 -1.53 -0.98
N GLU A 184 -1.57 -0.37 -1.66
CA GLU A 184 -2.82 0.38 -1.81
C GLU A 184 -3.88 -0.44 -2.54
N LEU A 185 -3.48 -1.17 -3.58
CA LEU A 185 -4.39 -2.02 -4.33
C LEU A 185 -4.96 -3.14 -3.46
N PHE A 186 -4.12 -3.78 -2.64
CA PHE A 186 -4.54 -4.79 -1.68
C PHE A 186 -5.51 -4.21 -0.65
N ILE A 187 -5.20 -3.05 -0.08
CA ILE A 187 -6.04 -2.37 0.93
C ILE A 187 -7.41 -2.01 0.34
N LEU A 188 -7.46 -1.44 -0.86
CA LEU A 188 -8.72 -1.13 -1.52
C LEU A 188 -9.53 -2.39 -1.88
N SER A 189 -8.85 -3.47 -2.31
CA SER A 189 -9.48 -4.77 -2.55
C SER A 189 -10.14 -5.32 -1.30
N TYR A 190 -9.44 -5.21 -0.16
CA TYR A 190 -9.94 -5.63 1.15
C TYR A 190 -11.12 -4.76 1.61
N ALA A 191 -10.99 -3.46 1.49
CA ALA A 191 -11.98 -2.50 1.95
C ALA A 191 -13.35 -2.63 1.26
N LYS A 192 -13.40 -3.23 0.07
CA LYS A 192 -14.68 -3.54 -0.63
C LYS A 192 -15.61 -4.44 0.18
N TYR A 193 -15.05 -5.24 1.08
CA TYR A 193 -15.78 -6.22 1.88
C TYR A 193 -15.82 -5.86 3.38
N CYS A 194 -15.40 -4.64 3.73
CA CYS A 194 -15.40 -4.12 5.08
C CYS A 194 -16.56 -3.16 5.30
N ASN A 195 -17.11 -3.19 6.52
CA ASN A 195 -18.13 -2.24 6.97
C ASN A 195 -17.50 -1.13 7.81
N SER A 196 -16.54 -1.47 8.65
CA SER A 196 -16.00 -0.55 9.65
C SER A 196 -14.49 -0.68 9.84
N MET A 197 -13.90 0.40 10.35
CA MET A 197 -12.51 0.41 10.81
C MET A 197 -12.35 1.22 12.07
N THR A 198 -11.28 0.90 12.81
CA THR A 198 -10.82 1.68 13.97
C THR A 198 -9.37 2.07 13.75
N ALA A 199 -9.05 3.35 13.93
CA ALA A 199 -7.68 3.86 13.95
C ALA A 199 -7.37 4.40 15.34
N ILE A 200 -6.22 4.03 15.90
CA ILE A 200 -5.81 4.33 17.28
C ILE A 200 -4.58 5.24 17.31
N GLU A 201 -4.55 6.11 18.34
CA GLU A 201 -3.41 6.99 18.63
C GLU A 201 -2.31 6.20 19.38
N LYS A 202 -1.71 5.22 18.72
CA LYS A 202 -0.59 4.47 19.27
C LYS A 202 0.48 4.32 18.21
N ILE A 203 1.72 4.56 18.58
CA ILE A 203 2.88 4.34 17.71
C ILE A 203 3.45 2.97 18.05
N GLY A 204 3.28 2.03 17.14
CA GLY A 204 3.78 0.66 17.32
C GLY A 204 4.82 0.25 16.30
N TYR A 205 4.96 0.99 15.21
CA TYR A 205 5.82 0.66 14.09
C TYR A 205 6.86 1.75 13.86
N PHE A 206 8.10 1.34 13.58
CA PHE A 206 9.23 2.24 13.31
C PHE A 206 9.73 1.95 11.89
N TYR A 207 9.28 2.79 10.96
CA TYR A 207 9.62 2.67 9.56
C TYR A 207 11.02 3.19 9.28
N ASN A 208 11.83 2.41 8.58
CA ASN A 208 13.17 2.75 8.14
C ASN A 208 13.17 3.10 6.64
N PRO A 209 12.99 4.38 6.26
CA PRO A 209 12.88 4.75 4.86
C PRO A 209 14.19 4.47 4.10
N PRO A 210 14.14 4.02 2.83
CA PRO A 210 15.34 3.77 2.03
C PRO A 210 16.11 5.07 1.78
N ILE A 211 17.43 5.02 1.91
CA ILE A 211 18.36 6.18 1.78
C ILE A 211 18.32 6.82 0.38
N GLU A 212 17.98 6.06 -0.65
CA GLU A 212 17.83 6.56 -2.01
C GLU A 212 16.41 6.37 -2.52
N ASN A 213 15.75 7.48 -2.82
CA ASN A 213 14.45 7.50 -3.48
C ASN A 213 14.63 7.17 -4.98
N LYS A 214 15.07 5.94 -5.28
CA LYS A 214 15.12 5.42 -6.65
C LYS A 214 13.69 5.07 -7.08
N TYR A 215 12.86 6.08 -7.31
CA TYR A 215 11.64 5.89 -8.09
C TYR A 215 12.05 5.44 -9.50
N LYS A 216 12.29 4.16 -9.65
CA LYS A 216 12.37 3.55 -10.99
C LYS A 216 11.05 3.87 -11.65
N ARG A 217 11.08 4.50 -12.84
CA ARG A 217 9.90 4.70 -13.69
C ARG A 217 9.10 3.41 -13.70
N VAL A 218 7.89 3.47 -13.14
CA VAL A 218 7.07 2.28 -12.93
C VAL A 218 6.65 1.76 -14.30
N ARG A 219 7.17 0.60 -14.67
CA ARG A 219 6.59 -0.17 -15.77
C ARG A 219 5.10 -0.36 -15.42
N ASN A 220 4.20 0.05 -16.31
CA ASN A 220 2.75 -0.06 -16.12
C ASN A 220 2.09 0.94 -15.15
N ARG A 221 2.69 2.11 -14.90
CA ARG A 221 2.06 3.15 -14.06
C ARG A 221 0.61 3.46 -14.49
N ILE A 222 0.34 3.50 -15.80
CA ILE A 222 -1.01 3.72 -16.32
C ILE A 222 -1.96 2.58 -15.95
N TYR A 223 -1.51 1.33 -16.03
CA TYR A 223 -2.32 0.18 -15.66
C TYR A 223 -2.69 0.22 -14.17
N LEU A 224 -1.71 0.44 -13.31
CA LEU A 224 -1.87 0.53 -11.87
C LEU A 224 -2.83 1.69 -11.49
N THR A 225 -2.56 2.90 -11.97
CA THR A 225 -3.36 4.08 -11.61
C THR A 225 -4.80 3.96 -12.11
N LYS A 226 -5.01 3.30 -13.26
CA LYS A 226 -6.35 2.94 -13.74
C LYS A 226 -7.05 1.97 -12.79
N MET A 227 -6.36 0.92 -12.32
CA MET A 227 -6.94 -0.04 -11.37
C MET A 227 -7.32 0.63 -10.06
N LEU A 228 -6.42 1.44 -9.48
CA LEU A 228 -6.69 2.18 -8.25
C LEU A 228 -7.91 3.10 -8.39
N PHE A 229 -8.00 3.82 -9.51
CA PHE A 229 -9.18 4.63 -9.81
C PHE A 229 -10.46 3.78 -9.92
N GLN A 230 -10.43 2.67 -10.67
CA GLN A 230 -11.59 1.81 -10.83
C GLN A 230 -12.06 1.24 -9.48
N MET A 231 -11.14 0.79 -8.64
CA MET A 231 -11.47 0.25 -7.33
C MET A 231 -12.02 1.32 -6.38
N SER A 232 -11.45 2.52 -6.36
CA SER A 232 -12.01 3.63 -5.59
C SER A 232 -13.42 3.99 -6.04
N ALA A 233 -13.66 3.96 -7.36
CA ALA A 233 -14.96 4.23 -7.94
C ALA A 233 -16.01 3.14 -7.63
N GLU A 234 -15.59 1.88 -7.54
CA GLU A 234 -16.47 0.78 -7.09
C GLU A 234 -16.87 0.92 -5.62
N LEU A 235 -15.94 1.40 -4.76
CA LEU A 235 -16.18 1.64 -3.34
C LEU A 235 -17.18 2.78 -3.08
N TYR A 236 -17.06 3.88 -3.81
CA TYR A 236 -17.78 5.13 -3.51
C TYR A 236 -18.92 5.45 -4.50
N GLY A 237 -19.06 4.66 -5.56
CA GLY A 237 -20.08 4.92 -6.58
C GLY A 237 -19.76 6.13 -7.47
N GLU A 238 -20.81 6.86 -7.88
CA GLU A 238 -20.69 8.03 -8.79
C GLU A 238 -20.51 9.37 -8.06
N ASP A 239 -20.53 9.36 -6.73
CA ASP A 239 -20.44 10.58 -5.94
C ASP A 239 -19.04 11.20 -6.00
N VAL A 240 -18.98 12.53 -5.91
CA VAL A 240 -17.72 13.27 -5.76
C VAL A 240 -17.11 12.92 -4.41
N ASN A 241 -15.96 12.28 -4.42
CA ASN A 241 -15.32 11.77 -3.22
C ASN A 241 -13.80 12.04 -3.28
N PRO A 242 -13.17 12.52 -2.18
CA PRO A 242 -11.75 12.84 -2.15
C PRO A 242 -10.83 11.70 -2.58
N LEU A 243 -11.16 10.45 -2.27
CA LEU A 243 -10.37 9.30 -2.68
C LEU A 243 -10.46 9.04 -4.19
N VAL A 244 -11.65 9.14 -4.75
CA VAL A 244 -11.87 8.99 -6.20
C VAL A 244 -11.17 10.13 -6.95
N ASP A 245 -11.28 11.36 -6.46
CA ASP A 245 -10.61 12.52 -7.04
C ASP A 245 -9.08 12.40 -6.98
N TYR A 246 -8.53 11.88 -5.88
CA TYR A 246 -7.10 11.61 -5.77
C TYR A 246 -6.61 10.63 -6.84
N TYR A 247 -7.29 9.50 -7.03
CA TYR A 247 -6.88 8.50 -8.02
C TYR A 247 -7.19 8.91 -9.46
N ILE A 248 -8.22 9.72 -9.71
CA ILE A 248 -8.42 10.37 -11.01
C ILE A 248 -7.22 11.25 -11.35
N ASN A 249 -6.77 12.10 -10.41
CA ASN A 249 -5.61 12.96 -10.60
C ASN A 249 -4.35 12.15 -10.90
N TYR A 250 -4.12 11.10 -10.10
CA TYR A 250 -2.97 10.24 -10.24
C TYR A 250 -2.95 9.49 -11.60
N TYR A 251 -4.11 9.00 -12.04
CA TYR A 251 -4.27 8.40 -13.37
C TYR A 251 -4.07 9.43 -14.49
N THR A 252 -4.63 10.63 -14.33
CA THR A 252 -4.45 11.74 -15.28
C THR A 252 -2.98 12.08 -15.44
N ASP A 253 -2.24 12.22 -14.35
CA ASP A 253 -0.80 12.50 -14.38
C ASP A 253 0.00 11.41 -15.10
N ALA A 254 -0.33 10.12 -14.87
CA ALA A 254 0.32 9.02 -15.54
C ALA A 254 0.09 9.04 -17.07
N VAL A 255 -1.12 9.41 -17.51
CA VAL A 255 -1.45 9.55 -18.94
C VAL A 255 -0.75 10.76 -19.55
N MET A 256 -0.63 11.86 -18.78
CA MET A 256 0.08 13.07 -19.23
C MET A 256 1.59 12.85 -19.37
N ASP A 257 2.20 12.12 -18.45
CA ASP A 257 3.61 11.75 -18.54
C ASP A 257 3.89 10.92 -19.81
N LEU A 258 3.00 9.95 -20.12
CA LEU A 258 3.11 9.18 -21.37
C LEU A 258 2.94 10.06 -22.61
N TYR A 259 2.07 11.06 -22.53
CA TYR A 259 1.89 12.03 -23.62
C TYR A 259 3.17 12.84 -23.86
N ALA A 260 3.84 13.27 -22.78
CA ALA A 260 5.09 14.01 -22.86
C ALA A 260 6.24 13.19 -23.46
N GLU A 261 6.22 11.85 -23.32
CA GLU A 261 7.23 10.94 -23.88
C GLU A 261 7.10 10.72 -25.40
N LYS A 262 6.07 11.27 -26.04
CA LYS A 262 5.78 11.14 -27.50
C LYS A 262 5.75 9.67 -27.99
N SER A 263 5.31 8.73 -27.16
CA SER A 263 5.31 7.30 -27.47
C SER A 263 4.16 6.88 -28.40
N ILE A 264 4.37 5.78 -29.15
CA ILE A 264 3.34 5.19 -30.03
C ILE A 264 2.09 4.73 -29.25
N GLN A 265 2.25 4.42 -27.98
CA GLN A 265 1.19 3.97 -27.07
C GLN A 265 0.20 5.10 -26.69
N ARG A 266 0.55 6.34 -26.94
CA ARG A 266 -0.16 7.58 -26.60
C ARG A 266 -1.67 7.55 -26.99
N LYS A 267 -2.00 7.27 -28.24
CA LYS A 267 -3.37 7.30 -28.75
C LYS A 267 -4.27 6.26 -28.06
N LYS A 268 -3.73 5.06 -27.86
CA LYS A 268 -4.48 3.96 -27.22
C LYS A 268 -4.79 4.28 -25.75
N SER A 269 -3.81 4.79 -25.01
CA SER A 269 -3.95 5.14 -23.59
C SER A 269 -4.89 6.33 -23.37
N LEU A 270 -4.89 7.33 -24.24
CA LEU A 270 -5.83 8.46 -24.19
C LEU A 270 -7.26 8.02 -24.48
N LEU A 271 -7.48 7.14 -25.46
CA LEU A 271 -8.81 6.62 -25.76
C LEU A 271 -9.34 5.78 -24.59
N GLU A 272 -8.51 4.97 -24.00
CA GLU A 272 -8.85 4.15 -22.85
C GLU A 272 -9.15 5.02 -21.61
N TYR A 273 -8.32 6.03 -21.34
CA TYR A 273 -8.56 7.02 -20.29
C TYR A 273 -9.93 7.67 -20.44
N ARG A 274 -10.29 8.17 -21.63
CA ARG A 274 -11.60 8.77 -21.90
C ARG A 274 -12.76 7.83 -21.63
N LYS A 275 -12.64 6.56 -22.02
CA LYS A 275 -13.66 5.55 -21.75
C LYS A 275 -13.82 5.28 -20.25
N THR A 276 -12.69 5.25 -19.52
CA THR A 276 -12.65 4.89 -18.10
C THR A 276 -13.16 6.03 -17.20
N VAL A 277 -12.75 7.25 -17.48
CA VAL A 277 -13.02 8.41 -16.61
C VAL A 277 -14.28 9.17 -17.03
N GLY A 278 -14.57 9.20 -18.32
CA GLY A 278 -15.82 9.64 -18.92
C GLY A 278 -16.51 10.84 -18.27
N ARG A 279 -17.78 10.68 -17.91
CA ARG A 279 -18.64 11.73 -17.34
C ARG A 279 -18.23 12.20 -15.94
N ARG A 280 -17.39 11.44 -15.21
CA ARG A 280 -16.96 11.78 -13.85
C ARG A 280 -16.05 13.00 -13.83
N ILE A 281 -15.18 13.15 -14.84
CA ILE A 281 -14.31 14.33 -14.97
C ILE A 281 -15.13 15.62 -15.07
N LEU A 282 -16.29 15.56 -15.73
CA LEU A 282 -17.15 16.74 -15.90
C LEU A 282 -17.73 17.27 -14.59
N ARG A 283 -17.72 16.48 -13.52
CA ARG A 283 -18.24 16.83 -12.19
C ARG A 283 -17.15 17.16 -11.17
N SER A 284 -15.87 16.83 -11.46
CA SER A 284 -14.76 17.10 -10.56
C SER A 284 -14.21 18.53 -10.70
N ARG A 285 -13.52 19.02 -9.66
CA ARG A 285 -12.81 20.33 -9.71
C ARG A 285 -11.70 20.40 -10.76
N LEU A 286 -11.35 19.27 -11.38
CA LEU A 286 -10.42 19.14 -12.50
C LEU A 286 -10.99 19.53 -13.87
N PHE A 287 -12.09 20.25 -13.87
CA PHE A 287 -12.80 20.69 -15.05
C PHE A 287 -11.90 21.36 -16.13
N PHE A 288 -10.82 21.99 -15.77
CA PHE A 288 -9.89 22.61 -16.72
C PHE A 288 -9.04 21.58 -17.48
N LEU A 289 -8.36 20.66 -16.79
CA LEU A 289 -7.53 19.63 -17.46
C LEU A 289 -8.34 18.66 -18.29
N SER A 290 -9.52 18.28 -17.79
CA SER A 290 -10.41 17.35 -18.48
C SER A 290 -10.96 17.91 -19.79
N LYS A 291 -11.23 19.21 -19.88
CA LYS A 291 -11.61 19.86 -21.13
C LYS A 291 -10.55 19.70 -22.23
N TYR A 292 -9.28 19.77 -21.89
CA TYR A 292 -8.19 19.59 -22.85
C TYR A 292 -8.10 18.12 -23.32
N LEU A 293 -8.26 17.14 -22.43
CA LEU A 293 -8.23 15.73 -22.79
C LEU A 293 -9.43 15.30 -23.63
N ILE A 294 -10.60 15.91 -23.44
CA ILE A 294 -11.81 15.67 -24.24
C ILE A 294 -11.70 16.31 -25.63
N LEU A 295 -11.01 17.45 -25.75
CA LEU A 295 -10.81 18.17 -27.01
C LEU A 295 -9.80 17.51 -27.96
N ILE A 296 -8.96 16.60 -27.47
CA ILE A 296 -7.92 15.90 -28.25
C ILE A 296 -8.50 15.01 -29.37
N ASP A 297 -9.78 14.70 -29.36
CA ASP A 297 -10.43 13.90 -30.41
C ASP A 297 -10.73 14.68 -31.71
N LYS A 298 -10.61 16.00 -31.66
CA LYS A 298 -10.69 16.79 -32.88
C LYS A 298 -9.27 16.97 -33.46
N PRO A 299 -9.08 16.91 -34.78
CA PRO A 299 -7.81 17.22 -35.42
C PRO A 299 -7.51 18.70 -35.25
N CYS A 300 -7.21 19.15 -34.06
CA CYS A 300 -7.00 20.55 -33.77
C CYS A 300 -5.62 20.72 -33.10
N ASN A 301 -4.74 21.44 -33.77
CA ASN A 301 -3.41 21.84 -33.30
C ASN A 301 -3.45 22.60 -31.95
N ILE A 302 -4.61 23.16 -31.58
CA ILE A 302 -4.79 23.92 -30.34
C ILE A 302 -4.77 23.00 -29.10
N ALA A 303 -5.35 21.81 -29.15
CA ALA A 303 -5.36 20.89 -27.99
C ALA A 303 -3.96 20.35 -27.71
N SER A 304 -3.18 20.05 -28.76
CA SER A 304 -1.77 19.64 -28.60
C SER A 304 -0.91 20.78 -28.06
N LEU A 305 -1.13 22.00 -28.51
CA LEU A 305 -0.41 23.19 -28.07
C LEU A 305 -0.67 23.48 -26.57
N LEU A 306 -1.93 23.41 -26.13
CA LEU A 306 -2.30 23.65 -24.73
C LEU A 306 -1.77 22.56 -23.79
N LEU A 307 -1.69 21.31 -24.26
CA LEU A 307 -1.08 20.21 -23.54
C LEU A 307 0.44 20.39 -23.42
N ASP A 308 1.10 20.82 -24.51
CA ASP A 308 2.54 21.11 -24.54
C ASP A 308 2.89 22.28 -23.59
N ILE A 309 2.03 23.29 -23.50
CA ILE A 309 2.17 24.40 -22.54
C ILE A 309 2.04 23.89 -21.09
N HIS A 310 1.06 23.01 -20.79
CA HIS A 310 0.89 22.46 -19.45
C HIS A 310 2.06 21.57 -19.04
N VAL A 311 2.54 20.71 -19.92
CA VAL A 311 3.74 19.87 -19.68
C VAL A 311 4.98 20.72 -19.47
N SER A 312 5.13 21.82 -20.21
CA SER A 312 6.24 22.78 -20.05
C SER A 312 6.16 23.50 -18.70
N PHE A 313 4.95 23.90 -18.27
CA PHE A 313 4.75 24.54 -16.97
C PHE A 313 5.09 23.60 -15.80
N LYS A 314 4.69 22.33 -15.89
CA LYS A 314 4.99 21.31 -14.86
C LYS A 314 6.49 20.97 -14.77
N LYS A 315 7.27 21.16 -15.86
CA LYS A 315 8.73 21.01 -15.87
C LYS A 315 9.47 22.22 -15.24
N LEU A 316 8.86 23.41 -15.24
CA LEU A 316 9.43 24.61 -14.65
C LEU A 316 9.15 24.74 -13.15
N THR A 317 8.18 23.97 -12.62
CA THR A 317 7.78 23.98 -11.20
C THR A 317 8.33 22.80 -10.40
N LYS A 318 9.15 21.96 -11.01
CA LYS A 318 10.00 20.94 -10.40
C LYS A 318 11.46 21.38 -10.39
#